data_a28d824b4e128f542a125d3da508f5d2
#
_entry.id   a28d824b4e128f542a125d3da508f5d2
#
_cell.length_a   1.000
_cell.length_b   1.000
_cell.length_c   1.000
_cell.angle_alpha   90.00
_cell.angle_beta   90.00
_cell.angle_gamma   90.00
#
_symmetry.space_group_name_H-M   'P 1'
#
loop_
_entity.id
_entity.type
_entity.pdbx_description
1 polymer ?
#
loop_
_entity_poly.entity_id
_entity_poly.type
_entity_poly.pdbx_seq_one_letter_code
_entity_poly.pdbx_strand_id
1 'polypeptide(L)'
;MIDALHPVSAAPFSIEAFSCQKAGNARSEYEDAWAIRGSDSPTRCRVAVADGATESSFSALWAALLVESFVRGRSHGPDFFSNLGAIRRLWRRKVRGRRLAWYAAEKARRGAYAAFVGASLNAVNRGWRAVAIGDCCLLHVTGAPSDRALAKAFPLSQSEEFGSSPFLVGSVKKGDDDPLQHVRVSEGVLEENDILLFASDALSAWLLRRNERGEPAWAAVDALRTQEDFEALVAQARDDGTRNDDMTLLRVMRRSVPGAS
;
A
#
# COMPACT_ATOMS: atom_id res chain seq x y z
N MET A 1 -4.64 17.31 -3.49
CA MET A 1 -3.38 17.74 -4.11
C MET A 1 -2.31 17.42 -3.09
N ILE A 2 -1.66 16.28 -3.23
CA ILE A 2 -0.48 15.91 -2.42
C ILE A 2 0.65 15.93 -3.42
N ASP A 3 1.45 16.99 -3.35
CA ASP A 3 2.64 17.15 -4.17
C ASP A 3 3.63 16.01 -3.89
N ALA A 4 4.22 15.51 -4.96
CA ALA A 4 5.22 14.48 -4.96
C ALA A 4 6.48 14.95 -4.20
N LEU A 5 7.12 13.99 -3.51
CA LEU A 5 8.49 14.07 -3.02
C LEU A 5 8.80 15.08 -1.89
N HIS A 6 8.24 14.83 -0.71
CA HIS A 6 9.02 15.13 0.49
C HIS A 6 9.22 13.82 1.27
N PRO A 7 10.47 13.44 1.60
CA PRO A 7 10.68 12.37 2.56
C PRO A 7 9.95 12.77 3.84
N VAL A 8 8.87 12.05 4.16
CA VAL A 8 8.15 12.28 5.40
C VAL A 8 9.03 11.75 6.51
N SER A 9 9.76 12.67 7.14
CA SER A 9 10.54 12.33 8.32
C SER A 9 9.61 12.09 9.49
N ALA A 10 9.18 10.84 9.65
CA ALA A 10 8.61 10.38 10.90
C ALA A 10 9.78 9.79 11.72
N ALA A 11 10.61 10.67 12.35
CA ALA A 11 11.71 10.20 13.17
C ALA A 11 11.24 9.05 14.07
N PRO A 12 11.85 7.89 14.08
CA PRO A 12 13.16 7.50 13.57
C PRO A 12 13.13 6.73 12.21
N PHE A 13 12.08 6.85 11.44
CA PHE A 13 11.96 6.22 10.13
C PHE A 13 12.15 7.23 9.00
N SER A 14 12.81 6.82 7.92
CA SER A 14 12.80 7.48 6.63
C SER A 14 11.78 6.79 5.74
N ILE A 15 10.84 7.54 5.20
CA ILE A 15 9.79 6.99 4.37
C ILE A 15 9.72 7.79 3.08
N GLU A 16 9.80 7.10 1.96
CA GLU A 16 9.67 7.66 0.63
C GLU A 16 8.45 7.06 -0.04
N ALA A 17 7.72 7.89 -0.78
CA ALA A 17 6.49 7.51 -1.44
C ALA A 17 6.60 7.83 -2.93
N PHE A 18 6.28 6.87 -3.77
CA PHE A 18 6.27 6.99 -5.22
C PHE A 18 4.93 6.51 -5.78
N SER A 19 4.46 7.13 -6.85
CA SER A 19 3.21 6.75 -7.50
C SER A 19 3.25 7.03 -9.00
N CYS A 20 2.76 6.10 -9.80
CA CYS A 20 2.66 6.23 -11.24
C CYS A 20 1.32 5.68 -11.72
N GLN A 21 0.58 6.51 -12.45
CA GLN A 21 -0.72 6.11 -13.01
C GLN A 21 -0.57 5.14 -14.18
N LYS A 22 -1.64 4.46 -14.53
CA LYS A 22 -1.77 3.65 -15.75
C LYS A 22 -1.31 4.45 -16.96
N ALA A 23 -0.57 3.82 -17.86
CA ALA A 23 -0.19 4.44 -19.12
C ALA A 23 -1.44 4.80 -19.93
N GLY A 24 -1.51 6.03 -20.40
CA GLY A 24 -2.66 6.56 -21.12
C GLY A 24 -3.72 7.24 -20.23
N ASN A 25 -3.65 7.11 -18.91
CA ASN A 25 -4.56 7.77 -17.97
C ASN A 25 -4.00 9.11 -17.50
N ALA A 26 -4.92 10.03 -17.18
CA ALA A 26 -4.56 11.25 -16.47
C ALA A 26 -4.31 10.95 -14.97
N ARG A 27 -3.49 11.78 -14.31
CA ARG A 27 -3.22 11.65 -12.87
C ARG A 27 -4.48 11.70 -12.00
N SER A 28 -5.54 12.36 -12.47
CA SER A 28 -6.84 12.41 -11.78
C SER A 28 -7.61 11.09 -11.80
N GLU A 29 -7.19 10.14 -12.63
CA GLU A 29 -7.77 8.80 -12.75
C GLU A 29 -6.99 7.75 -11.93
N TYR A 30 -5.98 8.18 -11.19
CA TYR A 30 -5.20 7.34 -10.30
C TYR A 30 -6.09 6.83 -9.15
N GLU A 31 -6.16 5.53 -8.98
CA GLU A 31 -7.08 4.85 -8.07
C GLU A 31 -6.42 4.31 -6.80
N ASP A 32 -5.09 4.21 -6.79
CA ASP A 32 -4.35 3.85 -5.57
C ASP A 32 -4.34 5.00 -4.55
N ALA A 33 -4.09 4.65 -3.31
CA ALA A 33 -3.88 5.62 -2.24
C ALA A 33 -2.84 5.12 -1.24
N TRP A 34 -2.15 6.06 -0.64
CA TRP A 34 -1.25 5.79 0.46
C TRP A 34 -1.35 6.85 1.55
N ALA A 35 -1.01 6.47 2.78
CA ALA A 35 -0.93 7.41 3.88
C ALA A 35 0.19 7.02 4.85
N ILE A 36 0.79 8.05 5.46
CA ILE A 36 1.86 7.94 6.45
C ILE A 36 1.50 8.84 7.62
N ARG A 37 1.67 8.37 8.83
CA ARG A 37 1.53 9.18 10.03
C ARG A 37 2.51 8.75 11.10
N GLY A 38 3.36 9.68 11.56
CA GLY A 38 4.01 9.58 12.85
C GLY A 38 2.94 9.60 13.96
N SER A 39 3.11 8.83 15.01
CA SER A 39 2.25 8.94 16.19
C SER A 39 2.71 10.13 17.06
N ASP A 40 1.88 10.51 18.06
CA ASP A 40 2.27 11.50 19.08
C ASP A 40 3.49 11.03 19.89
N SER A 41 3.86 9.76 19.79
CA SER A 41 5.14 9.21 20.24
C SER A 41 6.17 9.27 19.12
N PRO A 42 7.36 9.86 19.36
CA PRO A 42 8.40 9.96 18.33
C PRO A 42 8.96 8.61 17.89
N THR A 43 8.53 7.51 18.52
CA THR A 43 9.02 6.15 18.28
C THR A 43 8.08 5.29 17.46
N ARG A 44 6.91 5.80 17.09
CA ARG A 44 5.90 5.02 16.35
C ARG A 44 5.51 5.69 15.06
N CYS A 45 5.31 4.87 14.04
CA CYS A 45 4.83 5.31 12.73
C CYS A 45 3.78 4.33 12.21
N ARG A 46 2.87 4.81 11.37
CA ARG A 46 1.93 3.98 10.62
C ARG A 46 1.99 4.34 9.16
N VAL A 47 1.91 3.31 8.35
CA VAL A 47 1.90 3.41 6.90
C VAL A 47 0.80 2.53 6.34
N ALA A 48 0.21 2.93 5.23
CA ALA A 48 -0.76 2.11 4.53
C ALA A 48 -0.76 2.42 3.03
N VAL A 49 -1.05 1.37 2.24
CA VAL A 49 -1.32 1.44 0.80
C VAL A 49 -2.64 0.74 0.55
N ALA A 50 -3.43 1.26 -0.37
CA ALA A 50 -4.64 0.63 -0.87
C ALA A 50 -4.74 0.85 -2.37
N ASP A 51 -5.16 -0.20 -3.07
CA ASP A 51 -5.40 -0.22 -4.51
C ASP A 51 -6.91 -0.25 -4.76
N GLY A 52 -7.42 0.74 -5.44
CA GLY A 52 -8.83 0.90 -5.73
C GLY A 52 -9.25 0.17 -7.02
N ALA A 53 -10.15 -0.79 -6.92
CA ALA A 53 -10.59 -1.59 -8.06
C ALA A 53 -11.22 -0.74 -9.18
N THR A 54 -10.62 -0.75 -10.36
CA THR A 54 -10.98 0.07 -11.54
C THR A 54 -12.43 -0.07 -11.99
N GLU A 55 -13.03 -1.24 -11.82
CA GLU A 55 -14.42 -1.49 -12.24
C GLU A 55 -15.45 -0.81 -11.32
N SER A 56 -15.03 -0.29 -10.18
CA SER A 56 -15.91 0.31 -9.19
C SER A 56 -15.87 1.85 -9.24
N SER A 57 -17.01 2.52 -9.10
CA SER A 57 -17.04 3.98 -9.03
C SER A 57 -16.54 4.47 -7.67
N PHE A 58 -15.70 5.51 -7.70
CA PHE A 58 -15.14 6.12 -6.50
C PHE A 58 -14.20 5.20 -5.70
N SER A 59 -13.51 4.27 -6.38
CA SER A 59 -12.46 3.42 -5.82
C SER A 59 -11.33 4.23 -5.21
N ALA A 60 -10.80 5.22 -5.91
CA ALA A 60 -9.79 6.16 -5.38
C ALA A 60 -10.23 6.84 -4.07
N LEU A 61 -11.50 7.27 -3.98
CA LEU A 61 -12.04 7.84 -2.75
C LEU A 61 -12.11 6.79 -1.62
N TRP A 62 -12.46 5.56 -1.95
CA TRP A 62 -12.54 4.49 -0.96
C TRP A 62 -11.16 4.08 -0.47
N ALA A 63 -10.19 3.88 -1.37
CA ALA A 63 -8.80 3.61 -1.05
C ALA A 63 -8.22 4.71 -0.13
N ALA A 64 -8.41 5.99 -0.49
CA ALA A 64 -7.95 7.11 0.32
C ALA A 64 -8.58 7.12 1.74
N LEU A 65 -9.87 6.82 1.86
CA LEU A 65 -10.54 6.76 3.17
C LEU A 65 -10.04 5.59 4.03
N LEU A 66 -9.70 4.45 3.44
CA LEU A 66 -9.14 3.31 4.14
C LEU A 66 -7.76 3.65 4.72
N VAL A 67 -6.83 4.13 3.88
CA VAL A 67 -5.45 4.43 4.32
C VAL A 67 -5.42 5.55 5.37
N GLU A 68 -6.18 6.63 5.15
CA GLU A 68 -6.29 7.74 6.12
C GLU A 68 -6.89 7.29 7.46
N SER A 69 -7.93 6.47 7.42
CA SER A 69 -8.57 5.96 8.64
C SER A 69 -7.65 5.02 9.42
N PHE A 70 -6.85 4.21 8.73
CA PHE A 70 -5.88 3.32 9.36
C PHE A 70 -4.78 4.10 10.08
N VAL A 71 -4.14 5.05 9.39
CA VAL A 71 -3.01 5.77 9.99
C VAL A 71 -3.45 6.71 11.11
N ARG A 72 -4.67 7.25 11.06
CA ARG A 72 -5.23 8.16 12.08
C ARG A 72 -6.02 7.45 13.18
N GLY A 73 -6.49 6.24 12.92
CA GLY A 73 -7.33 5.47 13.83
C GLY A 73 -6.59 5.00 15.08
N ARG A 74 -7.36 4.50 16.05
CA ARG A 74 -6.82 3.86 17.26
C ARG A 74 -6.52 2.38 17.04
N SER A 75 -7.27 1.73 16.15
CA SER A 75 -7.11 0.30 15.81
C SER A 75 -6.17 0.16 14.62
N HIS A 76 -5.20 -0.74 14.71
CA HIS A 76 -4.17 -0.99 13.70
C HIS A 76 -3.82 -2.47 13.53
N GLY A 77 -4.69 -3.32 14.01
CA GLY A 77 -4.67 -4.76 13.80
C GLY A 77 -5.93 -5.19 13.05
N PRO A 78 -6.33 -6.46 13.16
CA PRO A 78 -7.59 -6.96 12.60
C PRO A 78 -8.81 -6.14 13.00
N ASP A 79 -8.80 -5.55 14.21
CA ASP A 79 -9.87 -4.67 14.72
C ASP A 79 -10.13 -3.44 13.85
N PHE A 80 -9.18 -3.04 12.99
CA PHE A 80 -9.43 -1.99 12.00
C PHE A 80 -10.59 -2.37 11.09
N PHE A 81 -10.63 -3.60 10.64
CA PHE A 81 -11.68 -4.11 9.74
C PHE A 81 -13.02 -4.33 10.44
N SER A 82 -13.03 -4.57 11.76
CA SER A 82 -14.27 -4.59 12.55
C SER A 82 -14.97 -3.22 12.56
N ASN A 83 -14.23 -2.14 12.38
CA ASN A 83 -14.71 -0.77 12.50
C ASN A 83 -15.01 -0.07 11.16
N LEU A 84 -15.10 -0.82 10.05
CA LEU A 84 -15.39 -0.27 8.71
C LEU A 84 -16.71 0.53 8.63
N GLY A 85 -17.65 0.31 9.52
CA GLY A 85 -18.94 0.99 9.51
C GLY A 85 -18.85 2.52 9.50
N ALA A 86 -17.89 3.10 10.23
CA ALA A 86 -17.66 4.54 10.25
C ALA A 86 -17.11 5.05 8.91
N ILE A 87 -16.14 4.33 8.34
CA ILE A 87 -15.50 4.65 7.05
C ILE A 87 -16.53 4.54 5.92
N ARG A 88 -17.36 3.49 5.93
CA ARG A 88 -18.46 3.28 4.98
C ARG A 88 -19.50 4.40 5.04
N ARG A 89 -19.82 4.91 6.24
CA ARG A 89 -20.72 6.08 6.38
C ARG A 89 -20.10 7.34 5.80
N LEU A 90 -18.79 7.55 6.02
CA LEU A 90 -18.07 8.70 5.48
C LEU A 90 -18.02 8.65 3.94
N TRP A 91 -17.71 7.50 3.34
CA TRP A 91 -17.73 7.31 1.90
C TRP A 91 -19.10 7.63 1.30
N ARG A 92 -20.18 7.03 1.86
CA ARG A 92 -21.56 7.30 1.42
C ARG A 92 -21.91 8.78 1.45
N ARG A 93 -21.50 9.48 2.52
CA ARG A 93 -21.76 10.94 2.66
C ARG A 93 -21.03 11.72 1.56
N LYS A 94 -19.78 11.40 1.28
CA LYS A 94 -18.98 12.07 0.24
C LYS A 94 -19.51 11.81 -1.17
N VAL A 95 -20.01 10.62 -1.44
CA VAL A 95 -20.59 10.24 -2.74
C VAL A 95 -21.97 10.88 -2.93
N ARG A 96 -22.85 10.85 -1.92
CA ARG A 96 -24.19 11.46 -1.99
C ARG A 96 -24.16 12.97 -2.25
N GLY A 97 -23.12 13.66 -1.84
CA GLY A 97 -22.95 15.11 -2.08
C GLY A 97 -22.60 15.47 -3.52
N ARG A 98 -22.40 14.49 -4.42
CA ARG A 98 -22.03 14.72 -5.81
C ARG A 98 -23.26 14.64 -6.73
N ARG A 99 -23.35 15.56 -7.69
CA ARG A 99 -24.31 15.45 -8.80
C ARG A 99 -23.78 14.40 -9.78
N LEU A 100 -24.38 13.23 -9.81
CA LEU A 100 -23.96 12.11 -10.64
C LEU A 100 -24.92 11.91 -11.80
N ALA A 101 -24.41 11.57 -12.98
CA ALA A 101 -25.21 11.00 -14.04
C ALA A 101 -25.81 9.66 -13.55
N TRP A 102 -26.96 9.26 -14.10
CA TRP A 102 -27.72 8.11 -13.62
C TRP A 102 -26.88 6.80 -13.59
N TYR A 103 -26.06 6.58 -14.60
CA TYR A 103 -25.17 5.41 -14.67
C TYR A 103 -24.07 5.40 -13.58
N ALA A 104 -23.53 6.58 -13.26
CA ALA A 104 -22.56 6.72 -12.17
C ALA A 104 -23.21 6.54 -10.80
N ALA A 105 -24.47 6.99 -10.65
CA ALA A 105 -25.26 6.74 -9.45
C ALA A 105 -25.57 5.25 -9.26
N GLU A 106 -25.86 4.53 -10.34
CA GLU A 106 -26.09 3.08 -10.28
C GLU A 106 -24.80 2.31 -9.91
N LYS A 107 -23.67 2.63 -10.54
CA LYS A 107 -22.37 2.06 -10.15
C LYS A 107 -22.04 2.38 -8.68
N ALA A 108 -22.28 3.62 -8.21
CA ALA A 108 -22.05 4.01 -6.83
C ALA A 108 -22.90 3.21 -5.82
N ARG A 109 -24.11 2.78 -6.18
CA ARG A 109 -24.93 1.91 -5.34
C ARG A 109 -24.31 0.54 -5.11
N ARG A 110 -23.57 0.02 -6.09
CA ARG A 110 -22.83 -1.25 -5.98
C ARG A 110 -21.65 -1.16 -5.04
N GLY A 111 -21.21 0.07 -4.71
CA GLY A 111 -20.08 0.35 -3.85
C GLY A 111 -18.75 0.38 -4.59
N ALA A 112 -17.72 0.78 -3.87
CA ALA A 112 -16.32 0.75 -4.29
C ALA A 112 -15.60 -0.36 -3.53
N TYR A 113 -14.55 -0.89 -4.13
CA TYR A 113 -13.74 -1.96 -3.58
C TYR A 113 -12.26 -1.56 -3.63
N ALA A 114 -11.48 -2.07 -2.69
CA ALA A 114 -10.04 -1.87 -2.68
C ALA A 114 -9.31 -3.03 -1.99
N ALA A 115 -8.11 -3.36 -2.47
CA ALA A 115 -7.12 -4.09 -1.72
C ALA A 115 -6.47 -3.15 -0.70
N PHE A 116 -5.88 -3.71 0.35
CA PHE A 116 -5.31 -2.91 1.43
C PHE A 116 -4.16 -3.65 2.11
N VAL A 117 -3.07 -2.94 2.37
CA VAL A 117 -2.01 -3.33 3.30
C VAL A 117 -1.65 -2.15 4.18
N GLY A 118 -1.51 -2.38 5.49
CA GLY A 118 -1.08 -1.33 6.40
C GLY A 118 -0.27 -1.90 7.55
N ALA A 119 0.67 -1.12 8.08
CA ALA A 119 1.49 -1.53 9.22
C ALA A 119 1.67 -0.43 10.26
N SER A 120 1.88 -0.89 11.49
CA SER A 120 2.37 -0.10 12.61
C SER A 120 3.81 -0.47 12.90
N LEU A 121 4.69 0.53 12.98
CA LEU A 121 6.11 0.39 13.24
C LEU A 121 6.44 0.99 14.61
N ASN A 122 7.34 0.35 15.34
CA ASN A 122 7.82 0.80 16.64
C ASN A 122 9.36 0.75 16.67
N ALA A 123 9.98 1.89 16.79
CA ALA A 123 11.43 1.99 16.76
C ALA A 123 12.13 1.54 18.05
N VAL A 124 11.42 1.49 19.17
CA VAL A 124 12.00 1.06 20.45
C VAL A 124 12.36 -0.43 20.42
N ASN A 125 11.40 -1.26 20.01
CA ASN A 125 11.61 -2.69 19.87
C ASN A 125 11.89 -3.13 18.43
N ARG A 126 12.07 -2.18 17.51
CA ARG A 126 12.29 -2.41 16.07
C ARG A 126 11.17 -3.20 15.39
N GLY A 127 10.08 -3.47 16.11
CA GLY A 127 8.99 -4.30 15.64
C GLY A 127 8.08 -3.60 14.62
N TRP A 128 7.56 -4.39 13.70
CA TRP A 128 6.45 -4.00 12.86
C TRP A 128 5.35 -5.05 12.90
N ARG A 129 4.11 -4.60 12.77
CA ARG A 129 2.94 -5.46 12.65
C ARG A 129 2.06 -4.95 11.54
N ALA A 130 1.76 -5.83 10.58
CA ALA A 130 0.99 -5.53 9.37
C ALA A 130 -0.32 -6.29 9.33
N VAL A 131 -1.30 -5.69 8.67
CA VAL A 131 -2.58 -6.31 8.30
C VAL A 131 -2.83 -6.07 6.82
N ALA A 132 -3.43 -7.05 6.14
CA ALA A 132 -3.78 -6.93 4.73
C ALA A 132 -5.12 -7.63 4.42
N ILE A 133 -5.78 -7.13 3.39
CA ILE A 133 -6.86 -7.79 2.64
C ILE A 133 -6.62 -7.50 1.17
N GLY A 134 -6.68 -8.53 0.33
CA GLY A 134 -6.40 -8.43 -1.10
C GLY A 134 -4.94 -8.67 -1.41
N ASP A 135 -4.44 -8.01 -2.42
CA ASP A 135 -3.16 -8.26 -3.08
C ASP A 135 -2.17 -7.09 -3.05
N CYS A 136 -2.49 -5.98 -2.35
CA CYS A 136 -1.44 -5.05 -1.93
C CYS A 136 -0.47 -5.73 -0.97
N CYS A 137 0.83 -5.62 -1.21
CA CYS A 137 1.85 -6.38 -0.48
C CYS A 137 2.81 -5.52 0.35
N LEU A 138 3.29 -6.14 1.43
CA LEU A 138 4.47 -5.73 2.17
C LEU A 138 5.60 -6.72 1.84
N LEU A 139 6.72 -6.21 1.36
CA LEU A 139 7.93 -6.98 1.12
C LEU A 139 8.99 -6.53 2.12
N HIS A 140 9.44 -7.43 2.98
CA HIS A 140 10.55 -7.20 3.91
C HIS A 140 11.84 -7.70 3.26
N VAL A 141 12.71 -6.78 2.93
CA VAL A 141 14.00 -7.05 2.27
C VAL A 141 15.10 -6.71 3.25
N THR A 142 15.97 -7.68 3.50
CA THR A 142 17.07 -7.59 4.47
C THR A 142 18.41 -7.41 3.77
N GLY A 143 19.40 -6.99 4.55
CA GLY A 143 20.79 -6.86 4.08
C GLY A 143 21.15 -5.46 3.58
N ALA A 144 22.44 -5.25 3.32
CA ALA A 144 22.95 -4.01 2.74
C ALA A 144 22.59 -3.91 1.24
N PRO A 145 22.65 -2.72 0.62
CA PRO A 145 22.31 -2.54 -0.79
C PRO A 145 23.01 -3.49 -1.77
N SER A 146 24.21 -3.94 -1.43
CA SER A 146 24.97 -4.91 -2.23
C SER A 146 24.55 -6.38 -2.06
N ASP A 147 23.76 -6.68 -1.04
CA ASP A 147 23.43 -8.06 -0.62
C ASP A 147 21.98 -8.17 -0.15
N ARG A 148 21.06 -7.56 -0.89
CA ARG A 148 19.63 -7.56 -0.61
C ARG A 148 19.01 -8.93 -0.84
N ALA A 149 18.24 -9.41 0.15
CA ALA A 149 17.46 -10.63 0.04
C ALA A 149 16.02 -10.42 0.55
N LEU A 150 15.06 -11.04 -0.12
CA LEU A 150 13.68 -11.09 0.35
C LEU A 150 13.59 -11.99 1.58
N ALA A 151 13.33 -11.41 2.74
CA ALA A 151 13.12 -12.17 3.98
C ALA A 151 11.66 -12.60 4.14
N LYS A 152 10.73 -11.76 3.69
CA LYS A 152 9.29 -12.05 3.79
C LYS A 152 8.50 -11.26 2.75
N ALA A 153 7.53 -11.91 2.12
CA ALA A 153 6.46 -11.26 1.37
C ALA A 153 5.11 -11.56 2.05
N PHE A 154 4.17 -10.59 2.03
CA PHE A 154 2.90 -10.65 2.73
C PHE A 154 1.86 -9.71 2.07
N PRO A 155 0.60 -10.09 1.86
CA PRO A 155 -0.02 -11.39 2.15
C PRO A 155 0.27 -12.47 1.11
N LEU A 156 0.71 -12.09 -0.10
CA LEU A 156 1.12 -12.98 -1.19
C LEU A 156 2.63 -13.11 -1.19
N SER A 157 3.13 -14.28 -1.55
CA SER A 157 4.55 -14.61 -1.49
C SER A 157 5.18 -15.01 -2.82
N GLN A 158 4.34 -15.27 -3.82
CA GLN A 158 4.74 -15.70 -5.16
C GLN A 158 4.05 -14.88 -6.24
N SER A 159 4.75 -14.63 -7.35
CA SER A 159 4.22 -13.80 -8.43
C SER A 159 2.99 -14.42 -9.13
N GLU A 160 2.85 -15.72 -9.13
CA GLU A 160 1.70 -16.45 -9.73
C GLU A 160 0.39 -16.26 -8.94
N GLU A 161 0.47 -15.87 -7.65
CA GLU A 161 -0.72 -15.65 -6.81
C GLU A 161 -1.53 -14.41 -7.23
N PHE A 162 -0.93 -13.48 -8.00
CA PHE A 162 -1.54 -12.22 -8.44
C PHE A 162 -2.50 -12.36 -9.64
N GLY A 163 -2.69 -13.55 -10.17
CA GLY A 163 -3.66 -13.80 -11.26
C GLY A 163 -5.08 -14.11 -10.80
N SER A 164 -5.29 -14.37 -9.52
CA SER A 164 -6.59 -14.71 -8.94
C SER A 164 -7.44 -13.48 -8.66
N SER A 165 -8.75 -13.68 -8.49
CA SER A 165 -9.63 -12.59 -8.04
C SER A 165 -9.55 -12.47 -6.52
N PRO A 166 -8.78 -11.51 -5.97
CA PRO A 166 -8.61 -11.36 -4.53
C PRO A 166 -9.91 -10.91 -3.87
N PHE A 167 -10.09 -11.22 -2.59
CA PHE A 167 -11.15 -10.58 -1.81
C PHE A 167 -10.78 -9.12 -1.55
N LEU A 168 -11.68 -8.20 -1.90
CA LEU A 168 -11.49 -6.76 -1.73
C LEU A 168 -12.41 -6.20 -0.65
N VAL A 169 -11.93 -5.17 0.06
CA VAL A 169 -12.72 -4.46 1.06
C VAL A 169 -13.77 -3.58 0.38
N GLY A 170 -15.05 -3.87 0.62
CA GLY A 170 -16.17 -3.10 0.06
C GLY A 170 -16.58 -1.88 0.88
N SER A 171 -16.89 -0.75 0.21
CA SER A 171 -17.47 0.45 0.81
C SER A 171 -18.95 0.28 1.19
N VAL A 172 -19.58 -0.77 0.70
CA VAL A 172 -20.94 -1.19 1.04
C VAL A 172 -20.86 -2.63 1.55
N LYS A 173 -21.53 -2.91 2.67
CA LYS A 173 -21.63 -4.29 3.16
C LYS A 173 -22.59 -5.05 2.25
N LYS A 174 -22.16 -6.17 1.69
CA LYS A 174 -23.00 -7.08 0.89
C LYS A 174 -23.16 -8.39 1.65
N GLY A 175 -24.41 -8.78 1.86
CA GLY A 175 -24.74 -10.08 2.46
C GLY A 175 -24.01 -10.35 3.77
N ASP A 176 -23.58 -11.60 3.92
CA ASP A 176 -22.83 -12.11 5.08
C ASP A 176 -21.31 -11.99 4.92
N ASP A 177 -20.83 -11.27 3.89
CA ASP A 177 -19.39 -11.06 3.70
C ASP A 177 -18.78 -10.36 4.93
N ASP A 178 -18.04 -11.13 5.70
CA ASP A 178 -17.27 -10.63 6.83
C ASP A 178 -15.80 -10.45 6.40
N PRO A 179 -15.33 -9.20 6.25
CA PRO A 179 -13.94 -8.93 5.91
C PRO A 179 -12.93 -9.59 6.85
N LEU A 180 -13.32 -9.84 8.12
CA LEU A 180 -12.43 -10.44 9.11
C LEU A 180 -11.96 -11.85 8.74
N GLN A 181 -12.75 -12.60 7.96
CA GLN A 181 -12.36 -13.93 7.48
C GLN A 181 -11.22 -13.87 6.46
N HIS A 182 -11.03 -12.72 5.82
CA HIS A 182 -10.01 -12.51 4.79
C HIS A 182 -8.82 -11.68 5.27
N VAL A 183 -8.86 -11.20 6.53
CA VAL A 183 -7.74 -10.46 7.12
C VAL A 183 -6.55 -11.39 7.30
N ARG A 184 -5.42 -10.96 6.76
CA ARG A 184 -4.12 -11.56 7.03
C ARG A 184 -3.35 -10.66 8.00
N VAL A 185 -2.52 -11.27 8.82
CA VAL A 185 -1.66 -10.57 9.79
C VAL A 185 -0.25 -11.09 9.66
N SER A 186 0.71 -10.20 9.74
CA SER A 186 2.13 -10.54 9.79
C SER A 186 2.86 -9.59 10.72
N GLU A 187 3.99 -10.02 11.22
CA GLU A 187 4.86 -9.22 12.08
C GLU A 187 6.32 -9.59 11.85
N GLY A 188 7.20 -8.72 12.30
CA GLY A 188 8.64 -8.91 12.21
C GLY A 188 9.42 -7.81 12.88
N VAL A 189 10.73 -7.85 12.69
CA VAL A 189 11.68 -6.87 13.20
C VAL A 189 12.37 -6.21 12.02
N LEU A 190 12.50 -4.89 12.05
CA LEU A 190 13.19 -4.09 11.04
C LEU A 190 14.60 -3.77 11.57
N GLU A 191 15.58 -4.54 11.12
CA GLU A 191 16.97 -4.33 11.52
C GLU A 191 17.61 -3.14 10.78
N GLU A 192 18.83 -2.83 11.14
CA GLU A 192 19.61 -1.83 10.42
C GLU A 192 19.86 -2.31 8.99
N ASN A 193 19.74 -1.40 8.03
CA ASN A 193 19.79 -1.66 6.58
C ASN A 193 18.64 -2.45 5.99
N ASP A 194 17.70 -2.97 6.77
CA ASP A 194 16.48 -3.56 6.21
C ASP A 194 15.58 -2.48 5.60
N ILE A 195 14.78 -2.90 4.61
CA ILE A 195 13.73 -2.07 4.05
C ILE A 195 12.39 -2.80 4.10
N LEU A 196 11.33 -2.05 4.38
CA LEU A 196 9.96 -2.52 4.14
C LEU A 196 9.41 -1.77 2.94
N LEU A 197 8.94 -2.52 1.97
CA LEU A 197 8.27 -1.99 0.78
C LEU A 197 6.78 -2.31 0.88
N PHE A 198 5.95 -1.30 0.74
CA PHE A 198 4.50 -1.45 0.60
C PHE A 198 4.15 -1.09 -0.82
N ALA A 199 3.57 -2.00 -1.56
CA ALA A 199 3.30 -1.81 -2.98
C ALA A 199 1.92 -2.32 -3.39
N SER A 200 1.33 -1.69 -4.42
CA SER A 200 0.15 -2.21 -5.11
C SER A 200 0.49 -3.49 -5.89
N ASP A 201 -0.53 -4.17 -6.36
CA ASP A 201 -0.45 -5.53 -6.92
C ASP A 201 0.51 -5.66 -8.11
N ALA A 202 0.39 -4.79 -9.12
CA ALA A 202 1.18 -4.87 -10.35
C ALA A 202 2.69 -4.75 -10.07
N LEU A 203 3.06 -3.80 -9.18
CA LEU A 203 4.46 -3.63 -8.79
C LEU A 203 4.96 -4.79 -7.92
N SER A 204 4.14 -5.26 -6.98
CA SER A 204 4.45 -6.39 -6.11
C SER A 204 4.71 -7.67 -6.93
N ALA A 205 3.82 -7.96 -7.89
CA ALA A 205 3.95 -9.10 -8.78
C ALA A 205 5.25 -9.04 -9.61
N TRP A 206 5.60 -7.86 -10.12
CA TRP A 206 6.83 -7.69 -10.92
C TRP A 206 8.08 -7.88 -10.07
N LEU A 207 8.14 -7.27 -8.87
CA LEU A 207 9.28 -7.41 -7.96
C LEU A 207 9.49 -8.87 -7.54
N LEU A 208 8.41 -9.59 -7.17
CA LEU A 208 8.48 -11.00 -6.80
C LEU A 208 8.93 -11.86 -7.98
N ARG A 209 8.41 -11.65 -9.18
CA ARG A 209 8.80 -12.38 -10.39
C ARG A 209 10.30 -12.22 -10.70
N ARG A 210 10.83 -11.00 -10.58
CA ARG A 210 12.26 -10.75 -10.75
C ARG A 210 13.10 -11.47 -9.69
N ASN A 211 12.65 -11.40 -8.42
CA ASN A 211 13.32 -12.11 -7.33
C ASN A 211 13.32 -13.64 -7.55
N GLU A 212 12.20 -14.22 -7.97
CA GLU A 212 12.07 -15.66 -8.30
C GLU A 212 13.01 -16.10 -9.43
N ARG A 213 13.30 -15.21 -10.37
CA ARG A 213 14.23 -15.44 -11.47
C ARG A 213 15.70 -15.17 -11.11
N GLY A 214 15.98 -14.76 -9.87
CA GLY A 214 17.32 -14.34 -9.46
C GLY A 214 17.80 -13.03 -10.10
N GLU A 215 16.88 -12.22 -10.61
CA GLU A 215 17.19 -10.91 -11.19
C GLU A 215 17.32 -9.85 -10.09
N PRO A 216 18.05 -8.74 -10.31
CA PRO A 216 18.35 -7.74 -9.28
C PRO A 216 17.15 -6.82 -8.97
N ALA A 217 16.03 -7.39 -8.51
CA ALA A 217 14.81 -6.65 -8.18
C ALA A 217 15.06 -5.55 -7.13
N TRP A 218 15.82 -5.88 -6.10
CA TRP A 218 16.02 -4.99 -4.95
C TRP A 218 17.00 -3.86 -5.25
N ALA A 219 17.99 -4.10 -6.12
CA ALA A 219 18.92 -3.08 -6.58
C ALA A 219 18.18 -1.96 -7.34
N ALA A 220 17.17 -2.31 -8.15
CA ALA A 220 16.34 -1.35 -8.85
C ALA A 220 15.56 -0.45 -7.87
N VAL A 221 15.05 -1.03 -6.78
CA VAL A 221 14.36 -0.27 -5.72
C VAL A 221 15.34 0.60 -4.93
N ASP A 222 16.53 0.09 -4.61
CA ASP A 222 17.55 0.87 -3.89
C ASP A 222 18.08 2.05 -4.73
N ALA A 223 18.03 1.95 -6.05
CA ALA A 223 18.48 3.02 -6.96
C ALA A 223 17.53 4.22 -7.01
N LEU A 224 16.27 4.09 -6.58
CA LEU A 224 15.28 5.16 -6.63
C LEU A 224 15.71 6.36 -5.77
N ARG A 225 15.72 7.55 -6.37
CA ARG A 225 15.99 8.83 -5.69
C ARG A 225 14.91 9.85 -5.98
N THR A 226 14.31 9.79 -7.15
CA THR A 226 13.32 10.76 -7.61
C THR A 226 12.05 10.07 -8.11
N GLN A 227 11.03 10.85 -8.35
CA GLN A 227 9.78 10.37 -8.99
C GLN A 227 10.05 9.90 -10.42
N GLU A 228 10.94 10.57 -11.13
CA GLU A 228 11.35 10.22 -12.50
C GLU A 228 12.05 8.84 -12.53
N ASP A 229 12.88 8.52 -11.52
CA ASP A 229 13.47 7.18 -11.40
C ASP A 229 12.39 6.10 -11.23
N PHE A 230 11.36 6.41 -10.46
CA PHE A 230 10.23 5.49 -10.28
C PHE A 230 9.41 5.33 -11.54
N GLU A 231 9.15 6.40 -12.27
CA GLU A 231 8.46 6.33 -13.57
C GLU A 231 9.25 5.50 -14.60
N ALA A 232 10.57 5.63 -14.61
CA ALA A 232 11.44 4.79 -15.45
C ALA A 232 11.38 3.30 -15.03
N LEU A 233 11.38 3.01 -13.73
CA LEU A 233 11.21 1.65 -13.21
C LEU A 233 9.85 1.07 -13.61
N VAL A 234 8.78 1.86 -13.53
CA VAL A 234 7.42 1.44 -13.94
C VAL A 234 7.35 1.19 -15.44
N ALA A 235 8.02 2.03 -16.26
CA ALA A 235 8.12 1.80 -17.69
C ALA A 235 8.81 0.47 -18.00
N GLN A 236 9.93 0.19 -17.35
CA GLN A 236 10.60 -1.11 -17.44
C GLN A 236 9.69 -2.27 -17.03
N ALA A 237 8.95 -2.14 -15.92
CA ALA A 237 8.03 -3.19 -15.48
C ALA A 237 6.94 -3.49 -16.52
N ARG A 238 6.44 -2.48 -17.20
CA ARG A 238 5.47 -2.63 -18.30
C ARG A 238 6.09 -3.27 -19.53
N ASP A 239 7.30 -2.90 -19.89
CA ASP A 239 8.06 -3.50 -21.00
C ASP A 239 8.37 -4.99 -20.70
N ASP A 240 8.59 -5.35 -19.45
CA ASP A 240 8.73 -6.73 -18.96
C ASP A 240 7.38 -7.51 -18.93
N GLY A 241 6.29 -6.91 -19.44
CA GLY A 241 4.97 -7.54 -19.57
C GLY A 241 4.10 -7.48 -18.32
N THR A 242 4.37 -6.58 -17.38
CA THR A 242 3.48 -6.33 -16.24
C THR A 242 2.19 -5.66 -16.74
N ARG A 243 1.07 -6.03 -16.13
CA ARG A 243 -0.23 -5.42 -16.42
C ARG A 243 -0.13 -3.89 -16.31
N ASN A 244 -0.73 -3.18 -17.27
CA ASN A 244 -0.83 -1.73 -17.20
C ASN A 244 -1.82 -1.33 -16.12
N ASP A 245 -1.31 -1.06 -14.94
CA ASP A 245 -2.08 -0.63 -13.79
C ASP A 245 -1.43 0.57 -13.10
N ASP A 246 -2.13 1.16 -12.15
CA ASP A 246 -1.56 2.11 -11.22
C ASP A 246 -0.48 1.41 -10.39
N MET A 247 0.61 2.10 -10.09
CA MET A 247 1.69 1.53 -9.28
C MET A 247 2.06 2.50 -8.16
N THR A 248 2.01 1.98 -6.94
CA THR A 248 2.37 2.69 -5.72
C THR A 248 3.50 1.96 -5.01
N LEU A 249 4.45 2.72 -4.48
CA LEU A 249 5.51 2.21 -3.61
C LEU A 249 5.71 3.13 -2.40
N LEU A 250 5.64 2.57 -1.19
CA LEU A 250 6.24 3.19 -0.02
C LEU A 250 7.49 2.40 0.38
N ARG A 251 8.62 3.08 0.49
CA ARG A 251 9.87 2.51 0.98
C ARG A 251 10.13 3.04 2.38
N VAL A 252 10.18 2.15 3.37
CA VAL A 252 10.41 2.47 4.78
C VAL A 252 11.75 1.92 5.22
N MET A 253 12.60 2.77 5.75
CA MET A 253 13.90 2.44 6.30
C MET A 253 14.00 2.95 7.74
N ARG A 254 14.76 2.26 8.56
CA ARG A 254 15.12 2.77 9.88
C ARG A 254 16.30 3.74 9.73
N ARG A 255 16.20 4.91 10.36
CA ARG A 255 17.34 5.82 10.46
C ARG A 255 18.27 5.33 11.56
N SER A 256 19.55 5.30 11.27
CA SER A 256 20.58 5.16 12.31
C SER A 256 20.48 6.39 13.22
N VAL A 257 20.25 6.18 14.51
CA VAL A 257 20.33 7.27 15.49
C VAL A 257 21.81 7.47 15.80
N PRO A 258 22.40 8.63 15.46
CA PRO A 258 23.78 8.90 15.86
C PRO A 258 23.84 8.90 17.39
N GLY A 259 24.60 7.99 18.00
CA GLY A 259 24.93 8.04 19.42
C GLY A 259 24.26 7.02 20.37
N ALA A 260 23.71 5.91 19.88
CA ALA A 260 23.34 4.78 20.73
C ALA A 260 24.43 3.69 20.58
N SER A 261 25.56 3.91 21.23
CA SER A 261 26.61 2.90 21.48
C SER A 261 26.60 2.56 22.94
#